data_6efa42955de8f17c3385f2bab4410945
#
_entry.id   6efa42955de8f17c3385f2bab4410945
#
_cell.length_a   1.000
_cell.length_b   1.000
_cell.length_c   1.000
_cell.angle_alpha   90.00
_cell.angle_beta   90.00
_cell.angle_gamma   90.00
#
_symmetry.space_group_name_H-M   'P 1'
#
loop_
_entity.id
_entity.type
_entity.pdbx_description
1 polymer ?
#
loop_
_entity_poly.entity_id
_entity_poly.type
_entity_poly.pdbx_seq_one_letter_code
_entity_poly.pdbx_strand_id
1 'polypeptide(L)'
;MGQTNYTINEYGEIIREDYFFSQVKGTTPQVLPTNRKVWKIWLLSFLTLGIYGVVVMFAMAKETNISCADDGKHTRGFWGAILLSIITLGIYGFVWYYKWADREYSYLSRNRKDGGILSGGGLVALMFVTLLITFAMQYASMCCMMDIYWIIYAVQLLWGIFVMSRYVKQHNTVNKIYNLNTFGQKA
;
A
#
# COMPACT_ATOMS: atom_id res chain seq x y z
N MET A 1 28.35 -13.59 6.47
CA MET A 1 28.55 -12.37 7.31
C MET A 1 28.87 -11.23 6.37
N GLY A 2 27.88 -10.37 6.05
CA GLY A 2 28.08 -9.23 5.14
C GLY A 2 28.78 -8.11 5.88
N GLN A 3 29.87 -7.60 5.32
CA GLN A 3 30.55 -6.39 5.81
C GLN A 3 29.64 -5.20 5.53
N THR A 4 29.21 -4.51 6.56
CA THR A 4 28.55 -3.20 6.45
C THR A 4 29.64 -2.15 6.26
N ASN A 5 29.75 -1.60 5.06
CA ASN A 5 30.60 -0.46 4.79
C ASN A 5 29.90 0.80 5.31
N TYR A 6 30.59 1.55 6.17
CA TYR A 6 30.17 2.84 6.65
C TYR A 6 31.08 3.90 6.01
N THR A 7 30.49 4.93 5.40
CA THR A 7 31.21 6.15 5.02
C THR A 7 30.84 7.27 5.98
N ILE A 8 31.81 8.09 6.33
CA ILE A 8 31.62 9.30 7.14
C ILE A 8 31.50 10.47 6.16
N ASN A 9 30.38 11.22 6.22
CA ASN A 9 30.25 12.44 5.41
C ASN A 9 31.09 13.57 5.95
N GLU A 10 31.18 14.68 5.21
CA GLU A 10 31.95 15.88 5.56
C GLU A 10 31.55 16.51 6.92
N TYR A 11 30.39 16.09 7.47
CA TYR A 11 29.85 16.56 8.74
C TYR A 11 30.07 15.56 9.90
N GLY A 12 30.85 14.48 9.67
CA GLY A 12 31.14 13.47 10.69
C GLY A 12 30.00 12.49 10.98
N GLU A 13 28.95 12.48 10.17
CA GLU A 13 27.85 11.52 10.30
C GLU A 13 28.19 10.20 9.61
N ILE A 14 27.91 9.10 10.30
CA ILE A 14 28.08 7.75 9.75
C ILE A 14 26.96 7.50 8.76
N ILE A 15 27.27 7.59 7.47
CA ILE A 15 26.37 7.17 6.40
C ILE A 15 26.56 5.66 6.21
N ARG A 16 25.51 4.91 6.45
CA ARG A 16 25.45 3.52 6.04
C ARG A 16 25.42 3.52 4.51
N GLU A 17 26.53 3.21 3.85
CA GLU A 17 26.47 2.84 2.45
C GLU A 17 25.64 1.56 2.38
N ASP A 18 24.38 1.74 1.99
CA ASP A 18 23.49 0.62 1.88
C ASP A 18 23.96 -0.29 0.74
N TYR A 19 24.80 -1.22 1.11
CA TYR A 19 25.06 -2.44 0.34
C TYR A 19 23.77 -3.09 -0.17
N PHE A 20 22.66 -2.71 0.42
CA PHE A 20 21.32 -3.15 0.14
C PHE A 20 20.76 -2.61 -1.18
N PHE A 21 21.08 -1.38 -1.57
CA PHE A 21 20.61 -0.82 -2.83
C PHE A 21 21.28 -1.47 -4.05
N SER A 22 22.46 -2.05 -3.90
CA SER A 22 23.12 -2.80 -4.97
C SER A 22 22.50 -4.18 -5.21
N GLN A 23 21.82 -4.75 -4.22
CA GLN A 23 21.18 -6.06 -4.31
C GLN A 23 19.76 -5.97 -4.90
N VAL A 24 19.06 -4.84 -4.73
CA VAL A 24 17.79 -4.58 -5.40
C VAL A 24 18.09 -4.03 -6.79
N LYS A 25 18.35 -4.93 -7.71
CA LYS A 25 18.66 -4.68 -9.12
C LYS A 25 17.89 -3.47 -9.67
N GLY A 26 18.53 -2.30 -9.75
CA GLY A 26 18.07 -1.15 -10.53
C GLY A 26 17.23 -0.08 -9.83
N THR A 27 17.09 -0.08 -8.50
CA THR A 27 16.40 1.03 -7.80
C THR A 27 17.42 1.98 -7.18
N THR A 28 17.71 3.09 -7.86
CA THR A 28 18.43 4.20 -7.24
C THR A 28 17.57 4.81 -6.12
N PRO A 29 18.18 5.18 -4.97
CA PRO A 29 17.46 5.90 -3.92
C PRO A 29 16.83 7.18 -4.50
N GLN A 30 15.54 7.35 -4.26
CA GLN A 30 14.80 8.53 -4.73
C GLN A 30 13.85 9.01 -3.63
N VAL A 31 13.62 10.32 -3.58
CA VAL A 31 12.64 10.89 -2.65
C VAL A 31 11.24 10.41 -3.03
N LEU A 32 10.54 9.80 -2.08
CA LEU A 32 9.21 9.23 -2.29
C LEU A 32 8.12 10.24 -1.91
N PRO A 33 6.97 10.25 -2.63
CA PRO A 33 5.84 11.12 -2.31
C PRO A 33 5.24 10.77 -0.95
N THR A 34 4.97 11.79 -0.11
CA THR A 34 4.48 11.61 1.27
C THR A 34 3.11 12.25 1.53
N ASN A 35 2.53 12.91 0.52
CA ASN A 35 1.37 13.78 0.68
C ASN A 35 0.16 13.38 -0.18
N ARG A 36 0.03 12.09 -0.50
CA ARG A 36 -1.14 11.62 -1.25
C ARG A 36 -2.43 11.86 -0.48
N LYS A 37 -3.40 12.46 -1.17
CA LYS A 37 -4.72 12.78 -0.59
C LYS A 37 -5.77 11.84 -1.18
N VAL A 38 -6.51 11.16 -0.31
CA VAL A 38 -7.54 10.18 -0.70
C VAL A 38 -8.60 10.80 -1.60
N TRP A 39 -9.09 12.00 -1.26
CA TRP A 39 -10.13 12.65 -2.05
C TRP A 39 -9.69 12.92 -3.50
N LYS A 40 -8.40 13.27 -3.73
CA LYS A 40 -7.86 13.43 -5.09
C LYS A 40 -7.84 12.10 -5.85
N ILE A 41 -7.44 11.02 -5.17
CA ILE A 41 -7.41 9.68 -5.78
C ILE A 41 -8.84 9.27 -6.15
N TRP A 42 -9.81 9.48 -5.28
CA TRP A 42 -11.21 9.19 -5.52
C TRP A 42 -11.78 10.00 -6.69
N LEU A 43 -11.62 11.33 -6.65
CA LEU A 43 -12.14 12.22 -7.68
C LEU A 43 -11.55 11.90 -9.05
N LEU A 44 -10.22 11.77 -9.13
CA LEU A 44 -9.55 11.47 -10.41
C LEU A 44 -9.85 10.04 -10.88
N SER A 45 -10.01 9.08 -9.97
CA SER A 45 -10.44 7.73 -10.36
C SER A 45 -11.85 7.73 -10.92
N PHE A 46 -12.77 8.50 -10.32
CA PHE A 46 -14.11 8.65 -10.85
C PHE A 46 -14.11 9.25 -12.25
N LEU A 47 -13.38 10.37 -12.45
CA LEU A 47 -13.28 11.04 -13.76
C LEU A 47 -12.61 10.18 -14.84
N THR A 48 -11.72 9.29 -14.47
CA THR A 48 -10.98 8.41 -15.38
C THR A 48 -11.51 6.98 -15.43
N LEU A 49 -12.74 6.75 -14.98
CA LEU A 49 -13.36 5.40 -14.93
C LEU A 49 -12.47 4.35 -14.23
N GLY A 50 -11.76 4.77 -13.17
CA GLY A 50 -10.90 3.90 -12.37
C GLY A 50 -9.42 3.85 -12.81
N ILE A 51 -9.08 4.30 -14.03
CA ILE A 51 -7.70 4.23 -14.56
C ILE A 51 -6.70 4.92 -13.64
N TYR A 52 -7.02 6.12 -13.12
CA TYR A 52 -6.14 6.84 -12.22
C TYR A 52 -5.87 6.06 -10.91
N GLY A 53 -6.89 5.43 -10.35
CA GLY A 53 -6.74 4.57 -9.15
C GLY A 53 -5.76 3.43 -9.39
N VAL A 54 -5.87 2.79 -10.55
CA VAL A 54 -4.95 1.74 -11.00
C VAL A 54 -3.51 2.26 -11.08
N VAL A 55 -3.29 3.41 -11.73
CA VAL A 55 -1.95 4.03 -11.83
C VAL A 55 -1.36 4.36 -10.47
N VAL A 56 -2.17 4.89 -9.55
CA VAL A 56 -1.73 5.18 -8.17
C VAL A 56 -1.33 3.90 -7.43
N MET A 57 -2.11 2.83 -7.54
CA MET A 57 -1.78 1.53 -6.92
C MET A 57 -0.45 0.96 -7.46
N PHE A 58 -0.19 1.12 -8.75
CA PHE A 58 1.12 0.81 -9.35
C PHE A 58 2.26 1.58 -8.71
N ALA A 59 2.09 2.91 -8.64
CA ALA A 59 3.11 3.78 -8.08
C ALA A 59 3.40 3.39 -6.62
N MET A 60 2.36 3.17 -5.81
CA MET A 60 2.49 2.78 -4.42
C MET A 60 3.21 1.43 -4.26
N ALA A 61 2.84 0.41 -5.05
CA ALA A 61 3.52 -0.89 -5.02
C ALA A 61 5.01 -0.81 -5.38
N LYS A 62 5.35 0.05 -6.36
CA LYS A 62 6.74 0.32 -6.73
C LYS A 62 7.50 1.04 -5.60
N GLU A 63 6.88 2.02 -4.98
CA GLU A 63 7.46 2.77 -3.85
C GLU A 63 7.69 1.87 -2.64
N THR A 64 6.78 0.93 -2.34
CA THR A 64 6.99 -0.06 -1.27
C THR A 64 8.20 -0.94 -1.54
N ASN A 65 8.50 -1.27 -2.80
CA ASN A 65 9.73 -2.00 -3.13
C ASN A 65 10.99 -1.19 -2.88
N ILE A 66 10.91 0.14 -2.94
CA ILE A 66 12.02 1.03 -2.63
C ILE A 66 12.13 1.24 -1.11
N SER A 67 11.02 1.63 -0.46
CA SER A 67 11.02 1.98 0.96
C SER A 67 11.25 0.79 1.89
N CYS A 68 10.78 -0.40 1.51
CA CYS A 68 10.91 -1.63 2.30
C CYS A 68 11.99 -2.58 1.74
N ALA A 69 12.94 -2.07 0.95
CA ALA A 69 13.97 -2.89 0.30
C ALA A 69 14.83 -3.69 1.30
N ASP A 70 14.97 -3.20 2.52
CA ASP A 70 15.71 -3.81 3.63
C ASP A 70 15.15 -5.17 4.10
N ASP A 71 13.93 -5.54 3.70
CA ASP A 71 13.34 -6.83 4.04
C ASP A 71 13.74 -7.98 3.07
N GLY A 72 14.49 -7.67 2.02
CA GLY A 72 14.90 -8.63 0.97
C GLY A 72 13.73 -9.19 0.15
N LYS A 73 12.51 -8.70 0.35
CA LYS A 73 11.32 -9.15 -0.35
C LYS A 73 10.99 -8.23 -1.52
N HIS A 74 10.28 -8.74 -2.51
CA HIS A 74 9.81 -7.96 -3.65
C HIS A 74 8.30 -8.12 -3.82
N THR A 75 7.57 -6.99 -3.76
CA THR A 75 6.15 -6.97 -4.12
C THR A 75 6.05 -7.02 -5.63
N ARG A 76 5.40 -8.06 -6.15
CA ARG A 76 5.21 -8.22 -7.59
C ARG A 76 4.47 -7.02 -8.17
N GLY A 77 4.94 -6.56 -9.32
CA GLY A 77 4.31 -5.45 -10.03
C GLY A 77 2.83 -5.76 -10.35
N PHE A 78 2.06 -4.71 -10.46
CA PHE A 78 0.61 -4.80 -10.59
C PHE A 78 0.14 -5.67 -11.76
N TRP A 79 0.74 -5.58 -12.96
CA TRP A 79 0.37 -6.42 -14.10
C TRP A 79 0.49 -7.91 -13.79
N GLY A 80 1.60 -8.30 -13.16
CA GLY A 80 1.77 -9.70 -12.73
C GLY A 80 0.76 -10.10 -11.65
N ALA A 81 0.36 -9.17 -10.79
CA ALA A 81 -0.68 -9.41 -9.79
C ALA A 81 -2.06 -9.56 -10.43
N ILE A 82 -2.42 -8.74 -11.42
CA ILE A 82 -3.68 -8.87 -12.16
C ILE A 82 -3.74 -10.20 -12.91
N LEU A 83 -2.74 -10.52 -13.71
CA LEU A 83 -2.72 -11.77 -14.47
C LEU A 83 -2.90 -13.00 -13.56
N LEU A 84 -2.16 -13.04 -12.45
CA LEU A 84 -2.30 -14.13 -11.49
C LEU A 84 -3.67 -14.11 -10.78
N SER A 85 -4.23 -12.93 -10.53
CA SER A 85 -5.56 -12.83 -9.95
C SER A 85 -6.64 -13.35 -10.90
N ILE A 86 -6.52 -13.09 -12.20
CA ILE A 86 -7.43 -13.64 -13.21
C ILE A 86 -7.32 -15.18 -13.25
N ILE A 87 -6.10 -15.73 -13.32
CA ILE A 87 -5.84 -17.18 -13.36
C ILE A 87 -6.36 -17.87 -12.09
N THR A 88 -6.25 -17.22 -10.93
CA THR A 88 -6.65 -17.77 -9.64
C THR A 88 -8.04 -17.34 -9.19
N LEU A 89 -8.89 -16.84 -10.11
CA LEU A 89 -10.24 -16.36 -9.81
C LEU A 89 -10.30 -15.34 -8.65
N GLY A 90 -9.29 -14.46 -8.59
CA GLY A 90 -9.20 -13.40 -7.58
C GLY A 90 -8.41 -13.76 -6.31
N ILE A 91 -8.17 -15.03 -6.02
CA ILE A 91 -7.48 -15.48 -4.78
C ILE A 91 -6.09 -14.82 -4.66
N TYR A 92 -5.33 -14.76 -5.76
CA TYR A 92 -4.01 -14.15 -5.73
C TYR A 92 -4.04 -12.65 -5.37
N GLY A 93 -5.11 -11.94 -5.73
CA GLY A 93 -5.29 -10.54 -5.36
C GLY A 93 -5.28 -10.33 -3.83
N PHE A 94 -5.99 -11.20 -3.08
CA PHE A 94 -5.96 -11.18 -1.62
C PHE A 94 -4.56 -11.45 -1.06
N VAL A 95 -3.87 -12.44 -1.59
CA VAL A 95 -2.49 -12.78 -1.19
C VAL A 95 -1.53 -11.62 -1.48
N TRP A 96 -1.70 -10.95 -2.61
CA TRP A 96 -0.89 -9.81 -3.01
C TRP A 96 -1.09 -8.61 -2.06
N TYR A 97 -2.34 -8.25 -1.76
CA TYR A 97 -2.66 -7.18 -0.82
C TYR A 97 -2.18 -7.51 0.60
N TYR A 98 -2.37 -8.76 1.05
CA TYR A 98 -1.85 -9.22 2.33
C TYR A 98 -0.34 -8.99 2.44
N LYS A 99 0.43 -9.51 1.47
CA LYS A 99 1.90 -9.40 1.49
C LYS A 99 2.36 -7.95 1.43
N TRP A 100 1.67 -7.13 0.66
CA TRP A 100 2.00 -5.72 0.55
C TRP A 100 1.76 -4.97 1.87
N ALA A 101 0.58 -5.08 2.44
CA ALA A 101 0.24 -4.44 3.72
C ALA A 101 1.13 -4.93 4.88
N ASP A 102 1.44 -6.22 4.91
CA ASP A 102 2.29 -6.83 5.94
C ASP A 102 3.74 -6.32 5.87
N ARG A 103 4.27 -6.08 4.68
CA ARG A 103 5.59 -5.47 4.49
C ARG A 103 5.63 -4.05 5.04
N GLU A 104 4.66 -3.21 4.68
CA GLU A 104 4.57 -1.83 5.18
C GLU A 104 4.39 -1.79 6.70
N TYR A 105 3.52 -2.64 7.25
CA TYR A 105 3.33 -2.78 8.69
C TYR A 105 4.63 -3.19 9.40
N SER A 106 5.32 -4.20 8.88
CA SER A 106 6.59 -4.68 9.43
C SER A 106 7.67 -3.60 9.37
N TYR A 107 7.72 -2.81 8.30
CA TYR A 107 8.63 -1.67 8.17
C TYR A 107 8.36 -0.61 9.24
N LEU A 108 7.10 -0.24 9.46
CA LEU A 108 6.71 0.73 10.49
C LEU A 108 7.07 0.22 11.91
N SER A 109 6.76 -1.04 12.21
CA SER A 109 7.10 -1.66 13.50
C SER A 109 8.60 -1.65 13.78
N ARG A 110 9.44 -1.96 12.79
CA ARG A 110 10.90 -1.89 12.93
C ARG A 110 11.40 -0.48 13.20
N ASN A 111 10.73 0.52 12.66
CA ASN A 111 11.04 1.93 12.88
C ASN A 111 10.32 2.53 14.11
N ARG A 112 9.83 1.69 15.03
CA ARG A 112 9.14 2.09 16.28
C ARG A 112 7.95 3.02 16.04
N LYS A 113 7.25 2.83 14.93
CA LYS A 113 5.99 3.52 14.63
C LYS A 113 4.85 2.51 14.70
N ASP A 114 3.73 2.99 15.21
CA ASP A 114 2.51 2.19 15.19
C ASP A 114 2.08 1.97 13.74
N GLY A 115 2.05 0.72 13.30
CA GLY A 115 1.56 0.31 11.98
C GLY A 115 0.04 0.43 11.85
N GLY A 116 -0.65 0.78 12.93
CA GLY A 116 -2.10 0.90 12.95
C GLY A 116 -2.80 -0.44 12.71
N ILE A 117 -4.01 -0.39 12.16
CA ILE A 117 -4.86 -1.57 11.93
C ILE A 117 -4.54 -2.32 10.63
N LEU A 118 -3.65 -1.80 9.80
CA LEU A 118 -3.36 -2.38 8.48
C LEU A 118 -2.12 -3.27 8.49
N SER A 119 -2.09 -4.25 9.41
CA SER A 119 -1.29 -5.46 9.20
C SER A 119 -1.84 -6.26 8.02
N GLY A 120 -1.08 -7.21 7.48
CA GLY A 120 -1.60 -8.11 6.45
C GLY A 120 -2.93 -8.75 6.84
N GLY A 121 -3.03 -9.28 8.07
CA GLY A 121 -4.27 -9.86 8.59
C GLY A 121 -5.39 -8.83 8.77
N GLY A 122 -5.08 -7.63 9.25
CA GLY A 122 -6.06 -6.54 9.39
C GLY A 122 -6.65 -6.13 8.03
N LEU A 123 -5.82 -6.00 6.99
CA LEU A 123 -6.30 -5.70 5.65
C LEU A 123 -7.22 -6.79 5.10
N VAL A 124 -6.84 -8.07 5.26
CA VAL A 124 -7.68 -9.20 4.83
C VAL A 124 -9.02 -9.18 5.55
N ALA A 125 -9.06 -8.90 6.86
CA ALA A 125 -10.30 -8.76 7.60
C ALA A 125 -11.18 -7.63 7.03
N LEU A 126 -10.59 -6.46 6.71
CA LEU A 126 -11.32 -5.35 6.08
C LEU A 126 -11.86 -5.73 4.69
N MET A 127 -11.08 -6.46 3.89
CA MET A 127 -11.54 -6.97 2.59
C MET A 127 -12.68 -7.98 2.75
N PHE A 128 -12.64 -8.83 3.77
CA PHE A 128 -13.72 -9.77 4.05
C PHE A 128 -15.02 -9.04 4.43
N VAL A 129 -14.94 -7.99 5.26
CA VAL A 129 -16.10 -7.13 5.56
C VAL A 129 -16.66 -6.50 4.28
N THR A 130 -15.79 -6.04 3.36
CA THR A 130 -16.22 -5.51 2.06
C THR A 130 -17.00 -6.54 1.25
N LEU A 131 -16.55 -7.80 1.23
CA LEU A 131 -17.27 -8.88 0.56
C LEU A 131 -18.65 -9.11 1.19
N LEU A 132 -18.77 -9.14 2.52
CA LEU A 132 -20.05 -9.30 3.20
C LEU A 132 -21.02 -8.18 2.85
N ILE A 133 -20.56 -6.91 2.81
CA ILE A 133 -21.41 -5.78 2.40
C ILE A 133 -21.85 -5.96 0.94
N THR A 134 -20.94 -6.39 0.04
CA THR A 134 -21.28 -6.64 -1.36
C THR A 134 -22.32 -7.74 -1.52
N PHE A 135 -22.21 -8.85 -0.79
CA PHE A 135 -23.20 -9.91 -0.80
C PHE A 135 -24.56 -9.44 -0.27
N ALA A 136 -24.58 -8.65 0.81
CA ALA A 136 -25.83 -8.07 1.33
C ALA A 136 -26.50 -7.16 0.29
N MET A 137 -25.71 -6.37 -0.45
CA MET A 137 -26.21 -5.51 -1.53
C MET A 137 -26.82 -6.33 -2.68
N GLN A 138 -26.15 -7.42 -3.08
CA GLN A 138 -26.66 -8.32 -4.12
C GLN A 138 -27.97 -8.99 -3.68
N TYR A 139 -28.03 -9.44 -2.44
CA TYR A 139 -29.25 -10.04 -1.87
C TYR A 139 -30.42 -9.05 -1.86
N ALA A 140 -30.21 -7.81 -1.40
CA ALA A 140 -31.24 -6.76 -1.40
C ALA A 140 -31.74 -6.46 -2.83
N SER A 141 -30.85 -6.43 -3.81
CA SER A 141 -31.19 -6.26 -5.21
C SER A 141 -32.07 -7.42 -5.74
N MET A 142 -31.72 -8.65 -5.43
CA MET A 142 -32.49 -9.84 -5.85
C MET A 142 -33.90 -9.89 -5.22
N CYS A 143 -34.05 -9.42 -3.99
CA CYS A 143 -35.33 -9.35 -3.29
C CYS A 143 -36.16 -8.10 -3.62
N CYS A 144 -35.75 -7.31 -4.62
CA CYS A 144 -36.39 -6.03 -5.02
C CYS A 144 -36.52 -5.01 -3.87
N MET A 145 -35.64 -5.08 -2.88
CA MET A 145 -35.60 -4.16 -1.73
C MET A 145 -34.82 -2.89 -2.09
N MET A 146 -35.33 -2.06 -2.98
CA MET A 146 -34.61 -0.92 -3.56
C MET A 146 -34.17 0.10 -2.51
N ASP A 147 -34.99 0.38 -1.49
CA ASP A 147 -34.62 1.34 -0.43
C ASP A 147 -33.43 0.83 0.39
N ILE A 148 -33.44 -0.45 0.75
CA ILE A 148 -32.34 -1.10 1.47
C ILE A 148 -31.09 -1.14 0.61
N TYR A 149 -31.22 -1.41 -0.69
CA TYR A 149 -30.12 -1.41 -1.64
C TYR A 149 -29.36 -0.08 -1.62
N TRP A 150 -30.05 1.05 -1.71
CA TRP A 150 -29.42 2.39 -1.71
C TRP A 150 -28.72 2.70 -0.38
N ILE A 151 -29.29 2.26 0.74
CA ILE A 151 -28.65 2.43 2.06
C ILE A 151 -27.35 1.62 2.12
N ILE A 152 -27.38 0.34 1.71
CA ILE A 152 -26.16 -0.50 1.72
C ILE A 152 -25.13 0.04 0.75
N TYR A 153 -25.53 0.56 -0.41
CA TYR A 153 -24.63 1.21 -1.36
C TYR A 153 -23.90 2.42 -0.77
N ALA A 154 -24.64 3.29 -0.05
CA ALA A 154 -24.04 4.41 0.65
C ALA A 154 -23.04 3.96 1.74
N VAL A 155 -23.39 2.93 2.51
CA VAL A 155 -22.47 2.31 3.49
C VAL A 155 -21.22 1.78 2.81
N GLN A 156 -21.35 1.10 1.69
CA GLN A 156 -20.20 0.56 0.93
C GLN A 156 -19.28 1.65 0.42
N LEU A 157 -19.81 2.77 -0.06
CA LEU A 157 -19.00 3.93 -0.48
C LEU A 157 -18.21 4.51 0.70
N LEU A 158 -18.87 4.75 1.84
CA LEU A 158 -18.21 5.27 3.03
C LEU A 158 -17.15 4.31 3.56
N TRP A 159 -17.45 3.01 3.55
CA TRP A 159 -16.50 1.96 3.91
C TRP A 159 -15.27 1.94 3.01
N GLY A 160 -15.45 2.04 1.69
CA GLY A 160 -14.36 2.12 0.72
C GLY A 160 -13.46 3.33 0.94
N ILE A 161 -14.05 4.50 1.21
CA ILE A 161 -13.30 5.73 1.54
C ILE A 161 -12.50 5.53 2.84
N PHE A 162 -13.11 4.92 3.87
CA PHE A 162 -12.45 4.64 5.14
C PHE A 162 -11.23 3.73 4.94
N VAL A 163 -11.39 2.58 4.28
CA VAL A 163 -10.30 1.61 4.04
C VAL A 163 -9.18 2.26 3.25
N MET A 164 -9.51 2.96 2.16
CA MET A 164 -8.53 3.65 1.33
C MET A 164 -7.79 4.75 2.10
N SER A 165 -8.50 5.48 2.98
CA SER A 165 -7.88 6.53 3.80
C SER A 165 -6.83 5.98 4.76
N ARG A 166 -7.11 4.83 5.39
CA ARG A 166 -6.16 4.15 6.27
C ARG A 166 -4.94 3.68 5.51
N TYR A 167 -5.17 3.08 4.34
CA TYR A 167 -4.11 2.56 3.50
C TYR A 167 -3.18 3.68 2.98
N VAL A 168 -3.73 4.74 2.41
CA VAL A 168 -2.94 5.89 1.92
C VAL A 168 -2.17 6.57 3.06
N LYS A 169 -2.77 6.68 4.25
CA LYS A 169 -2.09 7.24 5.42
C LYS A 169 -0.90 6.39 5.85
N GLN A 170 -1.07 5.06 5.89
CA GLN A 170 0.02 4.14 6.22
C GLN A 170 1.16 4.27 5.21
N HIS A 171 0.85 4.20 3.93
CA HIS A 171 1.84 4.33 2.85
C HIS A 171 2.60 5.67 2.89
N ASN A 172 1.88 6.80 3.06
CA ASN A 172 2.53 8.11 3.24
C ASN A 172 3.48 8.13 4.45
N THR A 173 3.13 7.43 5.54
CA THR A 173 3.98 7.35 6.73
C THR A 173 5.24 6.51 6.46
N VAL A 174 5.12 5.40 5.73
CA VAL A 174 6.26 4.57 5.29
C VAL A 174 7.22 5.41 4.45
N ASN A 175 6.71 6.09 3.43
CA ASN A 175 7.52 6.95 2.55
C ASN A 175 8.20 8.09 3.32
N LYS A 176 7.50 8.68 4.30
CA LYS A 176 8.06 9.74 5.15
C LYS A 176 9.24 9.24 5.98
N ILE A 177 9.10 8.08 6.63
CA ILE A 177 10.18 7.48 7.42
C ILE A 177 11.35 7.10 6.52
N TYR A 178 11.09 6.52 5.36
CA TYR A 178 12.11 6.21 4.37
C TYR A 178 12.90 7.46 3.95
N ASN A 179 12.21 8.55 3.59
CA ASN A 179 12.87 9.80 3.20
C ASN A 179 13.69 10.39 4.35
N LEU A 180 13.20 10.33 5.59
CA LEU A 180 13.95 10.78 6.76
C LEU A 180 15.21 9.95 6.99
N ASN A 181 15.11 8.63 6.89
CA ASN A 181 16.23 7.73 7.14
C ASN A 181 17.28 7.79 6.03
N THR A 182 16.85 8.02 4.78
CA THR A 182 17.75 7.97 3.62
C THR A 182 18.37 9.32 3.28
N PHE A 183 17.61 10.41 3.42
CA PHE A 183 18.03 11.74 2.94
C PHE A 183 18.08 12.78 4.06
N GLY A 184 17.73 12.45 5.30
CA GLY A 184 17.65 13.42 6.40
C GLY A 184 16.58 14.52 6.19
N GLN A 185 15.74 14.40 5.16
CA GLN A 185 14.74 15.41 4.81
C GLN A 185 13.47 15.24 5.63
N LYS A 186 13.11 16.27 6.39
CA LYS A 186 11.74 16.42 6.88
C LYS A 186 10.86 16.73 5.67
N ALA A 187 10.11 15.72 5.21
CA ALA A 187 9.12 15.88 4.15
C ALA A 187 7.86 16.59 4.67
#